data_cc0f29fd7b7c66c7a0c88c6801aec68f
#
_entry.id   cc0f29fd7b7c66c7a0c88c6801aec68f
#
_cell.length_a   1.000
_cell.length_b   1.000
_cell.length_c   1.000
_cell.angle_alpha   90.00
_cell.angle_beta   90.00
_cell.angle_gamma   90.00
#
_symmetry.space_group_name_H-M   'P 1'
#
loop_
_entity.id
_entity.type
_entity.pdbx_description
1 polymer ?
#
loop_
_entity_poly.entity_id
_entity_poly.type
_entity_poly.pdbx_seq_one_letter_code
_entity_poly.pdbx_strand_id
1 'polypeptide(L)'
;ILHTTNNSLADVVKDEGTRTLYGQDYFYEELLGLKFKITPFSFFQTNSLGAEVLYEAARSYIGETKDKVIFDLYSGTGTIAQILAPVAKKVVGVEIVEEAVEAAKENAALNGLDNCTFWAGDVLKVIDDLGEVPDLIVLDPPRDGVHPKALEKIIDFGVERMVYIACKPTSLARDLELLQGRGYQVERIGCVDLFPGTEHIETVCLLSKLHEAKHHVNVRLDMDEMDLTAAESKATYEEIKSYVAEHNDGMKVSNLYI
;
A
#
# COMPACT_ATOMS: atom_id res chain seq x y z
N ILE A 1 16.48 -20.06 24.26
CA ILE A 1 17.80 -19.55 23.83
C ILE A 1 18.17 -20.27 22.54
N LEU A 2 18.40 -19.48 21.47
CA LEU A 2 18.82 -20.00 20.19
C LEU A 2 20.29 -19.66 19.93
N HIS A 3 20.96 -20.51 19.18
CA HIS A 3 22.28 -20.25 18.64
C HIS A 3 22.24 -20.45 17.15
N THR A 4 22.43 -19.33 16.42
CA THR A 4 22.47 -19.32 14.95
C THR A 4 23.89 -19.08 14.49
N THR A 5 24.35 -19.89 13.54
CA THR A 5 25.60 -19.67 12.81
C THR A 5 25.29 -18.78 11.60
N ASN A 6 26.05 -17.70 11.45
CA ASN A 6 25.97 -16.82 10.29
C ASN A 6 27.41 -16.42 9.88
N ASN A 7 27.89 -16.91 8.74
CA ASN A 7 29.17 -16.57 8.16
C ASN A 7 29.04 -15.56 7.00
N SER A 8 27.85 -14.97 6.79
CA SER A 8 27.62 -13.99 5.76
C SER A 8 28.45 -12.73 6.00
N LEU A 9 29.07 -12.20 4.96
CA LEU A 9 29.71 -10.87 4.99
C LEU A 9 28.71 -9.73 4.84
N ALA A 10 27.48 -10.02 4.47
CA ALA A 10 26.41 -9.06 4.35
C ALA A 10 25.77 -8.81 5.73
N ASP A 11 25.27 -7.60 5.95
CA ASP A 11 24.52 -7.21 7.15
C ASP A 11 23.10 -7.81 7.16
N VAL A 12 23.03 -9.13 6.94
CA VAL A 12 21.79 -9.91 6.89
C VAL A 12 21.98 -11.16 7.73
N VAL A 13 21.07 -11.44 8.63
CA VAL A 13 21.05 -12.69 9.39
C VAL A 13 20.50 -13.80 8.50
N LYS A 14 21.39 -14.75 8.12
CA LYS A 14 21.01 -15.96 7.40
C LYS A 14 21.07 -17.16 8.34
N ASP A 15 20.12 -18.08 8.18
CA ASP A 15 20.18 -19.35 8.87
C ASP A 15 21.13 -20.31 8.15
N GLU A 16 22.37 -20.37 8.62
CA GLU A 16 23.35 -21.40 8.21
C GLU A 16 23.39 -22.57 9.20
N GLY A 17 22.48 -22.58 10.15
CA GLY A 17 22.31 -23.61 11.16
C GLY A 17 21.90 -22.99 12.49
N THR A 18 20.63 -23.14 12.84
CA THR A 18 20.08 -22.72 14.12
C THR A 18 19.79 -23.91 14.97
N ARG A 19 20.21 -23.89 16.24
CA ARG A 19 19.90 -24.88 17.23
C ARG A 19 19.29 -24.26 18.48
N THR A 20 18.25 -24.86 18.99
CA THR A 20 17.65 -24.50 20.28
C THR A 20 18.50 -25.03 21.41
N LEU A 21 19.05 -24.13 22.22
CA LEU A 21 19.80 -24.47 23.42
C LEU A 21 18.89 -24.63 24.63
N TYR A 22 17.82 -23.83 24.69
CA TYR A 22 16.84 -23.83 25.76
C TYR A 22 15.54 -23.20 25.31
N GLY A 23 14.40 -23.76 25.74
CA GLY A 23 13.07 -23.26 25.42
C GLY A 23 12.64 -23.61 24.01
N GLN A 24 11.96 -22.69 23.35
CA GLN A 24 11.39 -22.85 22.03
C GLN A 24 11.98 -21.83 21.03
N ASP A 25 11.78 -22.06 19.76
CA ASP A 25 12.29 -21.24 18.65
C ASP A 25 11.23 -20.27 18.07
N TYR A 26 10.13 -20.09 18.75
CA TYR A 26 9.08 -19.15 18.36
C TYR A 26 8.47 -18.47 19.59
N PHE A 27 7.74 -17.40 19.34
CA PHE A 27 6.82 -16.79 20.31
C PHE A 27 5.54 -16.35 19.59
N TYR A 28 4.55 -15.96 20.36
CA TYR A 28 3.32 -15.42 19.82
C TYR A 28 3.21 -13.94 20.14
N GLU A 29 2.70 -13.17 19.17
CA GLU A 29 2.31 -11.78 19.33
C GLU A 29 0.86 -11.64 18.87
N GLU A 30 0.17 -10.64 19.39
CA GLU A 30 -1.20 -10.35 19.02
C GLU A 30 -1.29 -8.94 18.40
N LEU A 31 -1.92 -8.82 17.24
CA LEU A 31 -2.18 -7.56 16.57
C LEU A 31 -3.64 -7.52 16.13
N LEU A 32 -4.38 -6.47 16.56
CA LEU A 32 -5.78 -6.25 16.18
C LEU A 32 -6.66 -7.49 16.40
N GLY A 33 -6.41 -8.26 17.48
CA GLY A 33 -7.13 -9.45 17.84
C GLY A 33 -6.74 -10.73 17.06
N LEU A 34 -5.74 -10.66 16.20
CA LEU A 34 -5.16 -11.82 15.50
C LEU A 34 -3.86 -12.24 16.14
N LYS A 35 -3.64 -13.55 16.21
CA LYS A 35 -2.46 -14.13 16.83
C LYS A 35 -1.46 -14.57 15.77
N PHE A 36 -0.22 -14.15 15.92
CA PHE A 36 0.87 -14.46 15.00
C PHE A 36 1.95 -15.28 15.70
N LYS A 37 2.32 -16.42 15.10
CA LYS A 37 3.49 -17.18 15.47
C LYS A 37 4.70 -16.56 14.78
N ILE A 38 5.67 -16.11 15.55
CA ILE A 38 6.86 -15.43 15.06
C ILE A 38 8.08 -16.33 15.34
N THR A 39 8.85 -16.57 14.30
CA THR A 39 10.12 -17.29 14.35
C THR A 39 11.30 -16.33 14.18
N PRO A 40 12.55 -16.71 14.47
CA PRO A 40 13.71 -15.84 14.37
C PRO A 40 13.95 -15.22 12.99
N PHE A 41 13.46 -15.86 11.94
CA PHE A 41 13.65 -15.45 10.55
C PHE A 41 12.39 -14.87 9.93
N SER A 42 11.29 -14.78 10.68
CA SER A 42 10.08 -14.06 10.27
C SER A 42 10.28 -12.58 10.44
N PHE A 43 10.00 -11.79 9.39
CA PHE A 43 9.85 -10.36 9.59
C PHE A 43 8.56 -10.07 10.34
N PHE A 44 8.64 -9.27 11.38
CA PHE A 44 7.50 -8.77 12.14
C PHE A 44 7.83 -7.40 12.70
N GLN A 45 6.85 -6.49 12.73
CA GLN A 45 7.05 -5.15 13.28
C GLN A 45 7.35 -5.22 14.78
N THR A 46 8.51 -4.72 15.19
CA THR A 46 8.99 -4.85 16.58
C THR A 46 8.23 -3.99 17.58
N ASN A 47 7.59 -2.90 17.13
CA ASN A 47 6.69 -2.08 17.93
C ASN A 47 5.23 -2.50 17.61
N SER A 48 4.69 -3.47 18.33
CA SER A 48 3.37 -4.01 18.08
C SER A 48 2.26 -2.96 18.19
N LEU A 49 2.32 -2.06 19.19
CA LEU A 49 1.33 -0.99 19.34
C LEU A 49 1.39 0.03 18.20
N GLY A 50 2.59 0.37 17.75
CA GLY A 50 2.77 1.23 16.58
C GLY A 50 2.32 0.55 15.29
N ALA A 51 2.55 -0.76 15.17
CA ALA A 51 2.08 -1.57 14.04
C ALA A 51 0.57 -1.61 13.95
N GLU A 52 -0.15 -1.71 15.07
CA GLU A 52 -1.61 -1.62 15.08
C GLU A 52 -2.09 -0.28 14.52
N VAL A 53 -1.48 0.82 14.94
CA VAL A 53 -1.82 2.17 14.40
C VAL A 53 -1.55 2.25 12.89
N LEU A 54 -0.43 1.69 12.41
CA LEU A 54 -0.09 1.64 10.99
C LEU A 54 -1.12 0.85 10.18
N TYR A 55 -1.46 -0.34 10.65
CA TYR A 55 -2.38 -1.23 9.95
C TYR A 55 -3.84 -0.75 10.02
N GLU A 56 -4.25 -0.12 11.13
CA GLU A 56 -5.54 0.56 11.22
C GLU A 56 -5.63 1.74 10.25
N ALA A 57 -4.56 2.53 10.11
CA ALA A 57 -4.49 3.60 9.13
C ALA A 57 -4.63 3.05 7.70
N ALA A 58 -3.87 2.01 7.35
CA ALA A 58 -3.96 1.35 6.06
C ALA A 58 -5.38 0.82 5.80
N ARG A 59 -5.97 0.13 6.77
CA ARG A 59 -7.34 -0.40 6.70
C ARG A 59 -8.38 0.71 6.53
N SER A 60 -8.21 1.84 7.24
CA SER A 60 -9.11 2.99 7.09
C SER A 60 -9.06 3.64 5.71
N TYR A 61 -7.89 3.59 5.05
CA TYR A 61 -7.71 4.12 3.69
C TYR A 61 -8.36 3.22 2.63
N ILE A 62 -8.37 1.93 2.88
CA ILE A 62 -8.99 0.94 1.99
C ILE A 62 -10.51 1.16 1.87
N GLY A 63 -11.19 1.51 2.97
CA GLY A 63 -12.64 1.70 3.02
C GLY A 63 -13.43 0.38 3.03
N GLU A 64 -14.61 0.36 2.43
CA GLU A 64 -15.47 -0.84 2.40
C GLU A 64 -14.99 -1.86 1.37
N THR A 65 -14.82 -3.12 1.82
CA THR A 65 -14.15 -4.18 1.03
C THR A 65 -14.84 -5.55 1.12
N LYS A 66 -16.03 -5.63 1.74
CA LYS A 66 -16.73 -6.92 2.00
C LYS A 66 -16.88 -7.82 0.78
N ASP A 67 -17.07 -7.24 -0.40
CA ASP A 67 -17.26 -7.97 -1.66
C ASP A 67 -16.02 -7.92 -2.57
N LYS A 68 -14.88 -7.46 -2.05
CA LYS A 68 -13.69 -7.16 -2.85
C LYS A 68 -12.61 -8.20 -2.69
N VAL A 69 -11.89 -8.45 -3.79
CA VAL A 69 -10.64 -9.20 -3.83
C VAL A 69 -9.49 -8.21 -3.65
N ILE A 70 -8.66 -8.44 -2.65
CA ILE A 70 -7.51 -7.59 -2.31
C ILE A 70 -6.23 -8.36 -2.62
N PHE A 71 -5.29 -7.73 -3.31
CA PHE A 71 -3.93 -8.22 -3.39
C PHE A 71 -3.05 -7.51 -2.38
N ASP A 72 -2.35 -8.29 -1.55
CA ASP A 72 -1.30 -7.85 -0.63
C ASP A 72 0.04 -8.26 -1.24
N LEU A 73 0.69 -7.32 -1.92
CA LEU A 73 1.93 -7.57 -2.64
C LEU A 73 3.13 -7.18 -1.76
N TYR A 74 4.12 -8.08 -1.69
CA TYR A 74 5.21 -8.09 -0.73
C TYR A 74 4.71 -8.43 0.69
N SER A 75 3.88 -9.46 0.79
CA SER A 75 3.07 -9.75 1.98
C SER A 75 3.85 -10.25 3.19
N GLY A 76 5.15 -10.58 3.06
CA GLY A 76 5.94 -11.13 4.16
C GLY A 76 5.27 -12.35 4.79
N THR A 77 5.12 -12.33 6.11
CA THR A 77 4.41 -13.38 6.87
C THR A 77 2.88 -13.22 6.84
N GLY A 78 2.36 -12.43 5.90
CA GLY A 78 0.93 -12.26 5.66
C GLY A 78 0.19 -11.44 6.72
N THR A 79 0.87 -10.58 7.44
CA THR A 79 0.27 -9.80 8.53
C THR A 79 -0.82 -8.87 8.01
N ILE A 80 -0.54 -8.09 6.96
CA ILE A 80 -1.51 -7.16 6.35
C ILE A 80 -2.67 -7.94 5.74
N ALA A 81 -2.37 -8.98 4.95
CA ALA A 81 -3.40 -9.84 4.36
C ALA A 81 -4.39 -10.37 5.39
N GLN A 82 -3.89 -10.86 6.54
CA GLN A 82 -4.73 -11.42 7.60
C GLN A 82 -5.55 -10.34 8.32
N ILE A 83 -4.97 -9.15 8.55
CA ILE A 83 -5.70 -8.02 9.14
C ILE A 83 -6.85 -7.54 8.23
N LEU A 84 -6.68 -7.68 6.91
CA LEU A 84 -7.70 -7.31 5.93
C LEU A 84 -8.75 -8.41 5.70
N ALA A 85 -8.41 -9.67 5.93
CA ALA A 85 -9.29 -10.80 5.67
C ALA A 85 -10.69 -10.70 6.31
N PRO A 86 -10.85 -10.26 7.58
CA PRO A 86 -12.17 -10.14 8.19
C PRO A 86 -13.12 -9.14 7.51
N VAL A 87 -12.57 -8.23 6.71
CA VAL A 87 -13.34 -7.17 6.03
C VAL A 87 -13.33 -7.31 4.51
N ALA A 88 -12.70 -8.33 3.96
CA ALA A 88 -12.60 -8.60 2.53
C ALA A 88 -13.35 -9.87 2.12
N LYS A 89 -13.73 -9.97 0.86
CA LYS A 89 -14.20 -11.23 0.27
C LYS A 89 -13.07 -12.26 0.20
N LYS A 90 -11.92 -11.84 -0.28
CA LYS A 90 -10.71 -12.65 -0.41
C LYS A 90 -9.47 -11.77 -0.38
N VAL A 91 -8.40 -12.28 0.21
CA VAL A 91 -7.08 -11.65 0.15
C VAL A 91 -6.07 -12.61 -0.44
N VAL A 92 -5.28 -12.12 -1.40
CA VAL A 92 -4.20 -12.87 -2.05
C VAL A 92 -2.88 -12.21 -1.69
N GLY A 93 -2.06 -12.88 -0.89
CA GLY A 93 -0.72 -12.44 -0.55
C GLY A 93 0.33 -12.97 -1.53
N VAL A 94 1.28 -12.15 -1.93
CA VAL A 94 2.42 -12.54 -2.76
C VAL A 94 3.72 -12.15 -2.06
N GLU A 95 4.60 -13.12 -1.86
CA GLU A 95 5.89 -12.94 -1.19
C GLU A 95 6.96 -13.80 -1.87
N ILE A 96 8.17 -13.27 -2.00
CA ILE A 96 9.28 -13.97 -2.67
C ILE A 96 9.91 -15.04 -1.78
N VAL A 97 9.87 -14.86 -0.46
CA VAL A 97 10.48 -15.75 0.51
C VAL A 97 9.51 -16.88 0.85
N GLU A 98 9.83 -18.10 0.41
CA GLU A 98 8.97 -19.27 0.55
C GLU A 98 8.65 -19.60 2.02
N GLU A 99 9.63 -19.47 2.92
CA GLU A 99 9.45 -19.69 4.36
C GLU A 99 8.48 -18.68 4.98
N ALA A 100 8.46 -17.43 4.49
CA ALA A 100 7.51 -16.42 4.93
C ALA A 100 6.09 -16.76 4.46
N VAL A 101 5.94 -17.28 3.25
CA VAL A 101 4.66 -17.76 2.72
C VAL A 101 4.10 -18.92 3.54
N GLU A 102 4.94 -19.88 3.93
CA GLU A 102 4.50 -20.99 4.80
C GLU A 102 4.09 -20.47 6.19
N ALA A 103 4.86 -19.54 6.77
CA ALA A 103 4.48 -18.88 8.01
C ALA A 103 3.15 -18.12 7.90
N ALA A 104 2.90 -17.46 6.75
CA ALA A 104 1.64 -16.78 6.48
C ALA A 104 0.44 -17.75 6.45
N LYS A 105 0.61 -18.91 5.81
CA LYS A 105 -0.41 -19.97 5.78
C LYS A 105 -0.68 -20.54 7.16
N GLU A 106 0.37 -20.84 7.96
CA GLU A 106 0.24 -21.31 9.33
C GLU A 106 -0.52 -20.30 10.20
N ASN A 107 -0.17 -19.01 10.10
CA ASN A 107 -0.82 -17.94 10.86
C ASN A 107 -2.29 -17.72 10.43
N ALA A 108 -2.58 -17.79 9.15
CA ALA A 108 -3.97 -17.70 8.67
C ALA A 108 -4.81 -18.88 9.20
N ALA A 109 -4.28 -20.08 9.18
CA ALA A 109 -4.94 -21.24 9.76
C ALA A 109 -5.12 -21.11 11.28
N LEU A 110 -4.12 -20.59 12.01
CA LEU A 110 -4.20 -20.30 13.44
C LEU A 110 -5.32 -19.33 13.79
N ASN A 111 -5.58 -18.34 12.90
CA ASN A 111 -6.61 -17.34 13.07
C ASN A 111 -7.97 -17.74 12.45
N GLY A 112 -8.08 -18.94 11.87
CA GLY A 112 -9.30 -19.43 11.23
C GLY A 112 -9.71 -18.61 10.01
N LEU A 113 -8.75 -18.03 9.28
CA LEU A 113 -8.96 -17.22 8.08
C LEU A 113 -8.84 -18.11 6.83
N ASP A 114 -9.98 -18.52 6.29
CA ASP A 114 -10.08 -19.37 5.10
C ASP A 114 -10.13 -18.59 3.78
N ASN A 115 -10.28 -17.28 3.85
CA ASN A 115 -10.32 -16.37 2.71
C ASN A 115 -8.96 -15.71 2.38
N CYS A 116 -7.86 -16.14 3.01
CA CYS A 116 -6.50 -15.77 2.65
C CYS A 116 -5.83 -16.86 1.81
N THR A 117 -5.20 -16.47 0.71
CA THR A 117 -4.34 -17.36 -0.09
C THR A 117 -2.97 -16.72 -0.27
N PHE A 118 -1.90 -17.53 -0.22
CA PHE A 118 -0.53 -16.99 -0.30
C PHE A 118 0.26 -17.73 -1.38
N TRP A 119 0.97 -16.94 -2.19
CA TRP A 119 1.79 -17.39 -3.31
C TRP A 119 3.25 -17.04 -3.07
N ALA A 120 4.12 -18.04 -3.23
CA ALA A 120 5.56 -17.85 -3.19
C ALA A 120 6.08 -17.47 -4.59
N GLY A 121 6.79 -16.36 -4.67
CA GLY A 121 7.45 -15.92 -5.89
C GLY A 121 7.63 -14.43 -6.01
N ASP A 122 8.47 -14.05 -6.96
CA ASP A 122 8.69 -12.66 -7.32
C ASP A 122 7.42 -12.06 -7.93
N VAL A 123 6.93 -10.96 -7.37
CA VAL A 123 5.72 -10.25 -7.84
C VAL A 123 5.75 -10.05 -9.34
N LEU A 124 6.89 -9.63 -9.91
CA LEU A 124 7.06 -9.43 -11.36
C LEU A 124 6.75 -10.69 -12.20
N LYS A 125 6.97 -11.86 -11.63
CA LYS A 125 6.85 -13.14 -12.35
C LYS A 125 5.50 -13.81 -12.14
N VAL A 126 5.01 -13.80 -10.89
CA VAL A 126 3.82 -14.60 -10.52
C VAL A 126 2.51 -13.83 -10.64
N ILE A 127 2.57 -12.51 -10.74
CA ILE A 127 1.37 -11.66 -10.73
C ILE A 127 0.42 -11.96 -11.89
N ASP A 128 0.93 -12.40 -13.03
CA ASP A 128 0.13 -12.78 -14.21
C ASP A 128 -0.54 -14.15 -14.04
N ASP A 129 -0.02 -14.99 -13.14
CA ASP A 129 -0.45 -16.39 -12.94
C ASP A 129 -1.45 -16.55 -11.77
N LEU A 130 -1.77 -15.47 -11.05
CA LEU A 130 -2.65 -15.52 -9.87
C LEU A 130 -4.09 -15.93 -10.20
N GLY A 131 -4.50 -15.86 -11.46
CA GLY A 131 -5.80 -16.32 -11.94
C GLY A 131 -7.00 -15.49 -11.44
N GLU A 132 -6.74 -14.38 -10.76
CA GLU A 132 -7.74 -13.47 -10.22
C GLU A 132 -7.39 -12.02 -10.56
N VAL A 133 -8.41 -11.17 -10.61
CA VAL A 133 -8.25 -9.73 -10.80
C VAL A 133 -8.55 -9.05 -9.48
N PRO A 134 -7.64 -8.22 -8.97
CA PRO A 134 -7.89 -7.49 -7.73
C PRO A 134 -8.85 -6.32 -7.96
N ASP A 135 -9.69 -6.06 -6.96
CA ASP A 135 -10.46 -4.81 -6.86
C ASP A 135 -9.62 -3.70 -6.20
N LEU A 136 -8.62 -4.10 -5.41
CA LEU A 136 -7.77 -3.21 -4.64
C LEU A 136 -6.40 -3.87 -4.40
N ILE A 137 -5.36 -3.07 -4.37
CA ILE A 137 -4.00 -3.54 -4.09
C ILE A 137 -3.43 -2.80 -2.88
N VAL A 138 -2.80 -3.55 -1.98
CA VAL A 138 -1.94 -3.03 -0.93
C VAL A 138 -0.50 -3.37 -1.27
N LEU A 139 0.39 -2.41 -1.15
CA LEU A 139 1.82 -2.52 -1.41
C LEU A 139 2.57 -2.22 -0.12
N ASP A 140 3.42 -3.14 0.31
CA ASP A 140 4.38 -2.93 1.41
C ASP A 140 5.77 -3.41 0.96
N PRO A 141 6.37 -2.74 -0.04
CA PRO A 141 7.62 -3.19 -0.65
C PRO A 141 8.82 -2.93 0.28
N PRO A 142 9.97 -3.57 0.00
CA PRO A 142 11.21 -3.29 0.72
C PRO A 142 11.67 -1.83 0.59
N ARG A 143 12.67 -1.43 1.37
CA ARG A 143 13.18 -0.03 1.46
C ARG A 143 13.52 0.61 0.11
N ASP A 144 13.86 -0.20 -0.89
CA ASP A 144 14.16 0.29 -2.24
C ASP A 144 12.91 0.59 -3.08
N GLY A 145 11.73 0.35 -2.54
CA GLY A 145 10.45 0.52 -3.24
C GLY A 145 10.16 -0.61 -4.23
N VAL A 146 9.20 -0.39 -5.10
CA VAL A 146 8.80 -1.38 -6.11
C VAL A 146 9.73 -1.32 -7.32
N HIS A 147 10.13 -2.48 -7.82
CA HIS A 147 10.91 -2.52 -9.07
C HIS A 147 10.07 -1.93 -10.23
N PRO A 148 10.62 -1.02 -11.07
CA PRO A 148 9.83 -0.30 -12.07
C PRO A 148 8.97 -1.20 -12.98
N LYS A 149 9.52 -2.31 -13.46
CA LYS A 149 8.77 -3.26 -14.30
C LYS A 149 7.64 -3.98 -13.54
N ALA A 150 7.80 -4.22 -12.24
CA ALA A 150 6.74 -4.79 -11.41
C ALA A 150 5.66 -3.73 -11.16
N LEU A 151 6.05 -2.48 -10.93
CA LEU A 151 5.12 -1.38 -10.74
C LEU A 151 4.27 -1.13 -11.99
N GLU A 152 4.86 -1.21 -13.20
CA GLU A 152 4.11 -1.14 -14.46
C GLU A 152 3.04 -2.23 -14.55
N LYS A 153 3.37 -3.49 -14.25
CA LYS A 153 2.40 -4.59 -14.23
C LYS A 153 1.30 -4.39 -13.19
N ILE A 154 1.65 -3.89 -12.00
CA ILE A 154 0.69 -3.59 -10.94
C ILE A 154 -0.29 -2.50 -11.41
N ILE A 155 0.22 -1.46 -12.06
CA ILE A 155 -0.59 -0.37 -12.63
C ILE A 155 -1.54 -0.91 -13.72
N ASP A 156 -1.10 -1.86 -14.52
CA ASP A 156 -1.87 -2.42 -15.63
C ASP A 156 -3.12 -3.21 -15.17
N PHE A 157 -3.21 -3.64 -13.90
CA PHE A 157 -4.47 -4.12 -13.34
C PHE A 157 -5.56 -3.06 -13.35
N GLY A 158 -5.18 -1.80 -13.30
CA GLY A 158 -6.12 -0.69 -13.41
C GLY A 158 -7.09 -0.57 -12.25
N VAL A 159 -6.71 -1.06 -11.05
CA VAL A 159 -7.54 -0.94 -9.85
C VAL A 159 -7.86 0.52 -9.56
N GLU A 160 -9.06 0.78 -9.06
CA GLU A 160 -9.47 2.14 -8.71
C GLU A 160 -8.73 2.71 -7.51
N ARG A 161 -8.27 1.84 -6.61
CA ARG A 161 -7.59 2.23 -5.36
C ARG A 161 -6.39 1.36 -5.07
N MET A 162 -5.33 2.01 -4.58
CA MET A 162 -4.16 1.36 -4.00
C MET A 162 -3.82 1.99 -2.66
N VAL A 163 -3.34 1.17 -1.74
CA VAL A 163 -2.67 1.65 -0.52
C VAL A 163 -1.21 1.27 -0.61
N TYR A 164 -0.33 2.24 -0.47
CA TYR A 164 1.12 2.04 -0.48
C TYR A 164 1.67 2.37 0.91
N ILE A 165 2.29 1.39 1.55
CA ILE A 165 3.00 1.52 2.81
C ILE A 165 4.49 1.59 2.50
N ALA A 166 5.21 2.53 3.11
CA ALA A 166 6.63 2.72 2.82
C ALA A 166 7.41 3.09 4.07
N CYS A 167 8.40 2.29 4.41
CA CYS A 167 9.37 2.59 5.46
C CYS A 167 10.44 3.63 5.03
N LYS A 168 10.46 4.02 3.75
CA LYS A 168 11.38 5.00 3.19
C LYS A 168 10.64 5.98 2.27
N PRO A 169 10.31 7.18 2.75
CA PRO A 169 9.52 8.15 1.98
C PRO A 169 10.12 8.54 0.62
N THR A 170 11.44 8.51 0.48
CA THR A 170 12.12 8.84 -0.80
C THR A 170 11.90 7.78 -1.88
N SER A 171 11.75 6.52 -1.51
CA SER A 171 11.40 5.45 -2.45
C SER A 171 9.94 5.58 -2.88
N LEU A 172 9.04 5.89 -1.94
CA LEU A 172 7.64 6.20 -2.26
C LEU A 172 7.54 7.38 -3.24
N ALA A 173 8.25 8.48 -2.98
CA ALA A 173 8.22 9.66 -3.86
C ALA A 173 8.61 9.31 -5.30
N ARG A 174 9.67 8.51 -5.48
CA ARG A 174 10.08 8.01 -6.81
C ARG A 174 9.00 7.14 -7.47
N ASP A 175 8.40 6.22 -6.74
CA ASP A 175 7.38 5.32 -7.27
C ASP A 175 6.08 6.06 -7.59
N LEU A 176 5.77 7.13 -6.83
CA LEU A 176 4.66 8.03 -7.10
C LEU A 176 4.78 8.76 -8.44
N GLU A 177 5.99 9.10 -8.90
CA GLU A 177 6.19 9.73 -10.22
C GLU A 177 5.62 8.83 -11.34
N LEU A 178 5.90 7.53 -11.28
CA LEU A 178 5.38 6.57 -12.27
C LEU A 178 3.87 6.38 -12.12
N LEU A 179 3.37 6.21 -10.89
CA LEU A 179 1.95 6.04 -10.60
C LEU A 179 1.13 7.23 -11.10
N GLN A 180 1.57 8.46 -10.79
CA GLN A 180 0.91 9.68 -11.23
C GLN A 180 0.98 9.84 -12.76
N GLY A 181 2.12 9.54 -13.37
CA GLY A 181 2.27 9.54 -14.83
C GLY A 181 1.35 8.54 -15.55
N ARG A 182 0.81 7.55 -14.83
CA ARG A 182 -0.11 6.52 -15.33
C ARG A 182 -1.55 6.72 -14.83
N GLY A 183 -1.87 7.92 -14.34
CA GLY A 183 -3.24 8.34 -14.01
C GLY A 183 -3.69 8.03 -12.59
N TYR A 184 -2.79 7.76 -11.66
CA TYR A 184 -3.13 7.72 -10.23
C TYR A 184 -2.88 9.09 -9.59
N GLN A 185 -3.72 9.43 -8.62
CA GLN A 185 -3.52 10.60 -7.78
C GLN A 185 -3.42 10.20 -6.32
N VAL A 186 -2.65 10.97 -5.58
CA VAL A 186 -2.57 10.84 -4.12
C VAL A 186 -3.80 11.49 -3.50
N GLU A 187 -4.63 10.71 -2.82
CA GLU A 187 -5.78 11.24 -2.10
C GLU A 187 -5.43 11.58 -0.65
N ARG A 188 -4.59 10.75 -0.04
CA ARG A 188 -4.24 10.90 1.37
C ARG A 188 -2.87 10.34 1.67
N ILE A 189 -2.12 11.05 2.51
CA ILE A 189 -0.86 10.56 3.10
C ILE A 189 -0.95 10.71 4.61
N GLY A 190 -0.51 9.67 5.32
CA GLY A 190 -0.30 9.68 6.76
C GLY A 190 1.07 9.14 7.10
N CYS A 191 1.62 9.58 8.20
CA CYS A 191 2.89 9.10 8.73
C CYS A 191 2.66 8.50 10.12
N VAL A 192 3.33 7.37 10.39
CA VAL A 192 3.29 6.69 11.68
C VAL A 192 4.72 6.56 12.20
N ASP A 193 4.98 7.10 13.37
CA ASP A 193 6.28 6.97 14.04
C ASP A 193 6.34 5.63 14.80
N LEU A 194 6.82 4.59 14.10
CA LEU A 194 7.03 3.29 14.70
C LEU A 194 8.29 3.22 15.56
N PHE A 195 9.27 4.09 15.32
CA PHE A 195 10.58 4.05 15.93
C PHE A 195 10.94 5.42 16.54
N PRO A 196 10.22 5.86 17.60
CA PRO A 196 10.41 7.16 18.19
C PRO A 196 11.86 7.43 18.59
N GLY A 197 12.36 8.59 18.20
CA GLY A 197 13.76 8.97 18.45
C GLY A 197 14.74 8.53 17.37
N THR A 198 14.27 7.93 16.28
CA THR A 198 15.07 7.63 15.08
C THR A 198 14.61 8.49 13.89
N GLU A 199 15.33 8.42 12.78
CA GLU A 199 14.95 9.06 11.51
C GLU A 199 13.94 8.23 10.69
N HIS A 200 13.54 7.06 11.20
CA HIS A 200 12.67 6.13 10.47
C HIS A 200 11.21 6.45 10.74
N ILE A 201 10.45 6.59 9.66
CA ILE A 201 9.01 6.82 9.70
C ILE A 201 8.32 5.93 8.68
N GLU A 202 7.18 5.36 9.06
CA GLU A 202 6.31 4.66 8.14
C GLU A 202 5.33 5.63 7.49
N THR A 203 5.15 5.52 6.20
CA THR A 203 4.24 6.36 5.42
C THR A 203 3.16 5.52 4.79
N VAL A 204 1.90 5.87 5.00
CA VAL A 204 0.74 5.24 4.35
C VAL A 204 0.18 6.22 3.34
N CYS A 205 0.09 5.80 2.09
CA CYS A 205 -0.41 6.60 0.98
C CYS A 205 -1.62 5.93 0.34
N LEU A 206 -2.75 6.64 0.27
CA LEU A 206 -3.91 6.23 -0.50
C LEU A 206 -3.83 6.84 -1.89
N LEU A 207 -3.96 6.01 -2.89
CA LEU A 207 -3.97 6.37 -4.30
C LEU A 207 -5.30 5.98 -4.93
N SER A 208 -5.84 6.85 -5.77
CA SER A 208 -6.99 6.54 -6.63
C SER A 208 -6.64 6.75 -8.10
N LYS A 209 -7.26 5.95 -8.94
CA LYS A 209 -7.14 6.10 -10.39
C LYS A 209 -8.04 7.22 -10.86
N LEU A 210 -7.49 8.19 -11.57
CA LEU A 210 -8.27 9.20 -12.26
C LEU A 210 -9.10 8.52 -13.35
N HIS A 211 -10.42 8.62 -13.24
CA HIS A 211 -11.27 8.28 -14.37
C HIS A 211 -11.07 9.33 -15.44
N GLU A 212 -10.67 8.92 -16.64
CA GLU A 212 -10.78 9.82 -17.79
C GLU A 212 -12.23 10.31 -17.83
N ALA A 213 -12.39 11.61 -17.74
CA ALA A 213 -13.70 12.21 -17.91
C ALA A 213 -14.23 11.75 -19.28
N LYS A 214 -15.36 11.04 -19.30
CA LYS A 214 -15.97 10.54 -20.57
C LYS A 214 -16.32 11.66 -21.55
N HIS A 215 -16.18 12.91 -21.11
CA HIS A 215 -16.36 14.11 -21.91
C HIS A 215 -15.26 15.12 -21.55
N HIS A 216 -14.29 15.28 -22.44
CA HIS A 216 -13.36 16.40 -22.39
C HIS A 216 -14.13 17.65 -22.84
N VAL A 217 -14.30 18.58 -21.93
CA VAL A 217 -14.79 19.91 -22.26
C VAL A 217 -13.59 20.82 -22.43
N ASN A 218 -13.36 21.28 -23.65
CA ASN A 218 -12.34 22.31 -23.89
C ASN A 218 -12.88 23.65 -23.36
N VAL A 219 -12.43 24.04 -22.19
CA VAL A 219 -12.69 25.37 -21.64
C VAL A 219 -11.69 26.34 -22.28
N ARG A 220 -12.17 27.28 -23.08
CA ARG A 220 -11.36 28.36 -23.63
C ARG A 220 -11.32 29.48 -22.61
N LEU A 221 -10.16 29.72 -22.01
CA LEU A 221 -9.89 30.88 -21.19
C LEU A 221 -9.23 31.93 -22.10
N ASP A 222 -9.95 33.01 -22.43
CA ASP A 222 -9.36 34.15 -23.11
C ASP A 222 -8.63 35.01 -22.06
N MET A 223 -7.31 34.81 -21.98
CA MET A 223 -6.44 35.50 -21.02
C MET A 223 -6.34 37.00 -21.24
N ASP A 224 -6.77 37.48 -22.40
CA ASP A 224 -6.73 38.92 -22.75
C ASP A 224 -7.82 39.73 -22.04
N GLU A 225 -8.88 39.10 -21.51
CA GLU A 225 -9.94 39.77 -20.76
C GLU A 225 -9.70 39.74 -19.22
N MET A 226 -8.69 39.02 -18.75
CA MET A 226 -8.32 39.03 -17.34
C MET A 226 -7.39 40.20 -17.04
N ASP A 227 -7.85 41.12 -16.19
CA ASP A 227 -7.04 42.23 -15.69
C ASP A 227 -5.92 41.63 -14.77
N LEU A 228 -4.73 41.47 -15.34
CA LEU A 228 -3.54 40.93 -14.67
C LEU A 228 -3.06 41.84 -13.53
N THR A 229 -3.59 43.02 -13.35
CA THR A 229 -3.24 43.93 -12.24
C THR A 229 -3.94 43.56 -10.95
N ALA A 230 -4.96 42.68 -10.99
CA ALA A 230 -5.63 42.12 -9.82
C ALA A 230 -5.10 40.73 -9.41
N ALA A 231 -4.06 40.23 -10.04
CA ALA A 231 -3.55 38.85 -9.90
C ALA A 231 -2.85 38.52 -8.56
N GLU A 232 -2.90 39.40 -7.56
CA GLU A 232 -2.45 39.10 -6.20
C GLU A 232 -3.54 38.47 -5.32
N SER A 233 -4.80 38.43 -5.73
CA SER A 233 -5.86 37.72 -5.03
C SER A 233 -6.13 36.39 -5.75
N LYS A 234 -5.84 35.26 -5.10
CA LYS A 234 -6.23 33.95 -5.58
C LYS A 234 -7.73 33.94 -5.83
N ALA A 235 -8.15 33.71 -7.07
CA ALA A 235 -9.55 33.56 -7.41
C ALA A 235 -10.18 32.47 -6.51
N THR A 236 -11.32 32.78 -5.94
CA THR A 236 -12.06 31.83 -5.12
C THR A 236 -12.71 30.78 -6.01
N TYR A 237 -12.96 29.58 -5.45
CA TYR A 237 -13.66 28.50 -6.15
C TYR A 237 -15.00 28.96 -6.75
N GLU A 238 -15.72 29.86 -6.10
CA GLU A 238 -17.00 30.37 -6.56
C GLU A 238 -16.83 31.34 -7.74
N GLU A 239 -15.78 32.14 -7.76
CA GLU A 239 -15.47 33.04 -8.89
C GLU A 239 -15.12 32.25 -10.15
N ILE A 240 -14.31 31.16 -10.00
CA ILE A 240 -13.98 30.26 -11.11
C ILE A 240 -15.25 29.57 -11.65
N LYS A 241 -16.13 29.08 -10.79
CA LYS A 241 -17.39 28.44 -11.17
C LYS A 241 -18.32 29.44 -11.93
N SER A 242 -18.44 30.64 -11.41
CA SER A 242 -19.26 31.69 -12.05
C SER A 242 -18.71 32.04 -13.41
N TYR A 243 -17.41 32.24 -13.54
CA TYR A 243 -16.75 32.50 -14.81
C TYR A 243 -16.97 31.38 -15.83
N VAL A 244 -16.79 30.14 -15.43
CA VAL A 244 -17.01 28.96 -16.31
C VAL A 244 -18.47 28.87 -16.75
N ALA A 245 -19.43 29.12 -15.85
CA ALA A 245 -20.84 29.06 -16.16
C ALA A 245 -21.26 30.16 -17.16
N GLU A 246 -20.72 31.37 -17.00
CA GLU A 246 -21.02 32.51 -17.90
C GLU A 246 -20.46 32.32 -19.32
N HIS A 247 -19.26 31.70 -19.43
CA HIS A 247 -18.57 31.60 -20.73
C HIS A 247 -18.74 30.25 -21.42
N ASN A 248 -19.47 29.29 -20.80
CA ASN A 248 -19.70 27.95 -21.33
C ASN A 248 -21.18 27.51 -21.17
N ASP A 249 -22.12 28.31 -21.63
CA ASP A 249 -23.56 27.99 -21.72
C ASP A 249 -24.20 27.45 -20.41
N GLY A 250 -23.80 28.01 -19.27
CA GLY A 250 -24.36 27.64 -17.97
C GLY A 250 -23.79 26.32 -17.38
N MET A 251 -22.63 25.86 -17.83
CA MET A 251 -21.98 24.66 -17.35
C MET A 251 -21.71 24.74 -15.85
N LYS A 252 -22.13 23.68 -15.12
CA LYS A 252 -21.84 23.52 -13.70
C LYS A 252 -20.58 22.66 -13.48
N VAL A 253 -19.58 23.26 -12.86
CA VAL A 253 -18.32 22.58 -12.49
C VAL A 253 -18.37 22.19 -11.00
N SER A 254 -18.03 20.95 -10.66
CA SER A 254 -17.96 20.52 -9.26
C SER A 254 -16.60 20.88 -8.66
N ASN A 255 -16.54 21.01 -7.32
CA ASN A 255 -15.31 21.32 -6.58
C ASN A 255 -14.18 20.26 -6.74
N LEU A 256 -14.46 19.15 -7.42
CA LEU A 256 -13.51 18.05 -7.66
C LEU A 256 -12.61 18.29 -8.89
N TYR A 257 -12.86 19.32 -9.69
CA TYR A 257 -12.19 19.53 -10.98
C TYR A 257 -11.57 20.95 -11.15
N ILE A 258 -11.39 21.68 -10.04
CA ILE A 258 -10.78 23.00 -10.07
C ILE A 258 -9.52 23.03 -9.22
#